data_898c5e4b87034c5f6cdfa0a7298328e0
#
_entry.id   898c5e4b87034c5f6cdfa0a7298328e0
#
_cell.length_a   1.000
_cell.length_b   1.000
_cell.length_c   1.000
_cell.angle_alpha   90.00
_cell.angle_beta   90.00
_cell.angle_gamma   90.00
#
_symmetry.space_group_name_H-M   'P 1'
#
loop_
_entity.id
_entity.type
_entity.pdbx_description
1 polymer ?
#
loop_
_entity_poly.entity_id
_entity_poly.type
_entity_poly.pdbx_seq_one_letter_code
_entity_poly.pdbx_strand_id
1 'polypeptide(L)'
;MTLQTARLALFMAVCLLVPALTVLPDKPAMAQAPAQLSEEDNAAVALLNTYLNEIVNMKGEFTQTSPRGQIANGVFYISKPGKMRFEYAPPSPLLVVSDGRWVTVKNSTRQKPDQYPLAATPLKLVLAGEVNLFEQAIILKVESQDDLVAITMQEKDQLVAGELTMVFDRATNDLIQWIILDGKGQRTSVQLTNVDKEAEPDPKLFVVKRAKERKTGSDR
;
A
#
# COMPACT_ATOMS: atom_id res chain seq x y z
N MET A 1 39.33 -54.01 43.70
CA MET A 1 40.27 -53.30 44.59
C MET A 1 39.81 -51.90 44.66
N THR A 2 39.00 -51.55 45.72
CA THR A 2 39.45 -50.83 46.92
C THR A 2 39.84 -49.38 46.57
N LEU A 3 39.37 -48.35 47.16
CA LEU A 3 38.74 -47.91 48.42
C LEU A 3 38.17 -46.51 48.15
N GLN A 4 36.93 -46.11 48.44
CA GLN A 4 36.43 -45.62 49.72
C GLN A 4 37.30 -44.57 50.43
N THR A 5 36.79 -43.31 50.53
CA THR A 5 36.63 -42.50 51.74
C THR A 5 36.04 -41.15 51.39
N ALA A 6 34.92 -40.77 51.74
CA ALA A 6 34.26 -40.13 52.87
C ALA A 6 34.98 -38.86 53.44
N ARG A 7 34.23 -37.81 53.63
CA ARG A 7 34.19 -36.67 54.56
C ARG A 7 34.15 -35.33 53.88
N LEU A 8 33.42 -34.30 54.27
CA LEU A 8 32.66 -33.97 55.48
C LEU A 8 32.02 -32.61 55.20
N ALA A 9 30.84 -32.38 55.69
CA ALA A 9 30.01 -31.20 55.59
C ALA A 9 30.74 -29.90 56.00
N LEU A 10 30.45 -28.83 55.28
CA LEU A 10 30.51 -27.49 55.86
C LEU A 10 29.37 -26.66 55.31
N PHE A 11 28.41 -26.39 56.16
CA PHE A 11 27.31 -25.45 55.96
C PHE A 11 27.90 -24.04 55.80
N MET A 12 27.64 -23.41 54.68
CA MET A 12 27.77 -21.97 54.57
C MET A 12 26.55 -21.42 53.82
N ALA A 13 25.66 -20.78 54.60
CA ALA A 13 24.50 -20.07 54.12
C ALA A 13 24.94 -18.92 53.25
N VAL A 14 24.75 -19.06 51.94
CA VAL A 14 24.85 -17.91 51.01
C VAL A 14 23.42 -17.41 50.80
N CYS A 15 23.14 -16.24 51.38
CA CYS A 15 21.97 -15.41 51.05
C CYS A 15 21.94 -15.12 49.55
N LEU A 16 21.09 -15.79 48.81
CA LEU A 16 20.77 -15.45 47.47
C LEU A 16 19.94 -14.13 47.45
N LEU A 17 20.65 -13.01 47.25
CA LEU A 17 20.01 -11.76 46.80
C LEU A 17 19.46 -12.06 45.41
N VAL A 18 18.16 -12.32 45.29
CA VAL A 18 17.45 -12.26 44.01
C VAL A 18 17.29 -10.80 43.65
N PRO A 19 17.90 -10.30 42.56
CA PRO A 19 17.56 -8.98 42.09
C PRO A 19 16.10 -9.01 41.64
N ALA A 20 15.26 -8.23 42.29
CA ALA A 20 13.88 -7.99 41.83
C ALA A 20 13.98 -7.34 40.44
N LEU A 21 13.71 -8.15 39.42
CA LEU A 21 13.53 -7.68 38.06
C LEU A 21 12.27 -6.82 38.07
N THR A 22 12.45 -5.50 38.18
CA THR A 22 11.36 -4.54 38.01
C THR A 22 10.91 -4.60 36.57
N VAL A 23 9.83 -5.33 36.31
CA VAL A 23 9.08 -5.26 35.07
C VAL A 23 8.54 -3.84 34.99
N LEU A 24 9.21 -3.00 34.20
CA LEU A 24 8.67 -1.69 33.81
C LEU A 24 7.38 -1.98 33.06
N PRO A 25 6.25 -1.34 33.42
CA PRO A 25 5.03 -1.50 32.64
C PRO A 25 5.30 -0.96 31.23
N ASP A 26 5.08 -1.82 30.23
CA ASP A 26 5.03 -1.40 28.83
C ASP A 26 4.07 -0.21 28.74
N LYS A 27 4.61 0.94 28.36
CA LYS A 27 3.75 2.10 28.05
C LYS A 27 2.82 1.64 26.95
N PRO A 28 1.49 1.75 27.12
CA PRO A 28 0.58 1.50 26.00
C PRO A 28 1.02 2.41 24.85
N ALA A 29 1.20 1.83 23.65
CA ALA A 29 1.41 2.58 22.44
C ALA A 29 0.22 3.53 22.32
N MET A 30 0.45 4.81 22.67
CA MET A 30 -0.58 5.83 22.48
C MET A 30 -0.79 5.93 20.97
N ALA A 31 -1.98 5.59 20.52
CA ALA A 31 -2.40 5.93 19.17
C ALA A 31 -2.12 7.42 18.97
N GLN A 32 -1.24 7.76 18.05
CA GLN A 32 -0.92 9.14 17.76
C GLN A 32 -2.22 9.82 17.35
N ALA A 33 -2.64 10.83 18.13
CA ALA A 33 -3.73 11.69 17.72
C ALA A 33 -3.38 12.30 16.35
N PRO A 34 -4.37 12.48 15.44
CA PRO A 34 -4.13 13.11 14.16
C PRO A 34 -3.36 14.40 14.38
N ALA A 35 -2.23 14.57 13.72
CA ALA A 35 -1.43 15.77 13.83
C ALA A 35 -2.29 16.96 13.40
N GLN A 36 -2.27 18.05 14.18
CA GLN A 36 -2.84 19.30 13.69
C GLN A 36 -1.98 19.75 12.51
N LEU A 37 -2.55 19.70 11.32
CA LEU A 37 -1.86 20.12 10.10
C LEU A 37 -1.60 21.62 10.15
N SER A 38 -0.39 22.04 9.80
CA SER A 38 -0.05 23.43 9.60
C SER A 38 -0.82 24.02 8.41
N GLU A 39 -0.79 25.33 8.23
CA GLU A 39 -1.36 25.97 7.03
C GLU A 39 -0.67 25.48 5.76
N GLU A 40 0.65 25.27 5.81
CA GLU A 40 1.44 24.74 4.69
C GLU A 40 1.02 23.30 4.36
N ASP A 41 0.83 22.44 5.36
CA ASP A 41 0.38 21.08 5.17
C ASP A 41 -1.02 21.03 4.55
N ASN A 42 -1.93 21.87 5.06
CA ASN A 42 -3.29 21.99 4.51
C ASN A 42 -3.26 22.45 3.04
N ALA A 43 -2.39 23.40 2.70
CA ALA A 43 -2.20 23.85 1.31
C ALA A 43 -1.67 22.72 0.42
N ALA A 44 -0.73 21.91 0.91
CA ALA A 44 -0.20 20.76 0.20
C ALA A 44 -1.27 19.68 -0.04
N VAL A 45 -2.09 19.38 0.96
CA VAL A 45 -3.23 18.44 0.82
C VAL A 45 -4.26 18.99 -0.17
N ALA A 46 -4.56 20.30 -0.14
CA ALA A 46 -5.48 20.92 -1.08
C ALA A 46 -4.96 20.84 -2.53
N LEU A 47 -3.65 21.04 -2.72
CA LEU A 47 -3.01 20.93 -4.03
C LEU A 47 -3.12 19.49 -4.58
N LEU A 48 -2.80 18.49 -3.77
CA LEU A 48 -2.98 17.08 -4.15
C LEU A 48 -4.45 16.76 -4.45
N ASN A 49 -5.36 17.28 -3.66
CA ASN A 49 -6.80 17.09 -3.87
C ASN A 49 -7.24 17.65 -5.22
N THR A 50 -6.79 18.85 -5.58
CA THR A 50 -7.05 19.50 -6.88
C THR A 50 -6.47 18.63 -8.01
N TYR A 51 -5.20 18.23 -7.91
CA TYR A 51 -4.55 17.37 -8.89
C TYR A 51 -5.33 16.08 -9.14
N LEU A 52 -5.75 15.41 -8.06
CA LEU A 52 -6.51 14.17 -8.18
C LEU A 52 -7.87 14.38 -8.86
N ASN A 53 -8.51 15.52 -8.73
CA ASN A 53 -9.78 15.82 -9.38
C ASN A 53 -9.63 16.26 -10.84
N GLU A 54 -8.53 16.88 -11.20
CA GLU A 54 -8.25 17.29 -12.59
C GLU A 54 -7.92 16.11 -13.50
N ILE A 55 -7.34 15.03 -12.94
CA ILE A 55 -7.02 13.84 -13.72
C ILE A 55 -8.29 13.03 -14.02
N VAL A 56 -8.63 12.94 -15.30
CA VAL A 56 -9.66 12.03 -15.80
C VAL A 56 -9.02 10.78 -16.39
N ASN A 57 -8.04 10.96 -17.24
CA ASN A 57 -7.30 9.90 -17.90
C ASN A 57 -5.80 10.13 -17.75
N MET A 58 -5.03 9.07 -17.75
CA MET A 58 -3.58 9.12 -17.90
C MET A 58 -3.02 7.80 -18.40
N LYS A 59 -1.90 7.84 -19.06
CA LYS A 59 -1.04 6.70 -19.35
C LYS A 59 0.40 7.05 -19.08
N GLY A 60 1.25 6.04 -18.90
CA GLY A 60 2.68 6.24 -18.70
C GLY A 60 3.39 4.94 -18.41
N GLU A 61 4.59 5.07 -17.93
CA GLU A 61 5.41 3.95 -17.49
C GLU A 61 5.50 3.93 -15.98
N PHE A 62 5.72 2.76 -15.40
CA PHE A 62 5.90 2.61 -13.97
C PHE A 62 7.07 1.69 -13.63
N THR A 63 7.65 1.95 -12.47
CA THR A 63 8.58 1.04 -11.80
C THR A 63 8.03 0.73 -10.41
N GLN A 64 7.77 -0.56 -10.17
CA GLN A 64 7.30 -1.04 -8.87
C GLN A 64 8.41 -1.74 -8.11
N THR A 65 8.53 -1.40 -6.83
CA THR A 65 9.37 -2.14 -5.88
C THR A 65 8.46 -2.88 -4.90
N SER A 66 8.58 -4.21 -4.88
CA SER A 66 7.81 -5.07 -3.99
C SER A 66 8.34 -5.02 -2.55
N PRO A 67 7.60 -5.55 -1.54
CA PRO A 67 8.05 -5.62 -0.15
C PRO A 67 9.38 -6.38 0.04
N ARG A 68 9.72 -7.25 -0.90
CA ARG A 68 10.97 -8.03 -0.90
C ARG A 68 12.10 -7.38 -1.70
N GLY A 69 11.93 -6.11 -2.12
CA GLY A 69 12.90 -5.37 -2.93
C GLY A 69 12.96 -5.80 -4.41
N GLN A 70 12.05 -6.65 -4.88
CA GLN A 70 12.00 -7.02 -6.29
C GLN A 70 11.48 -5.85 -7.10
N ILE A 71 12.16 -5.54 -8.20
CA ILE A 71 11.80 -4.46 -9.12
C ILE A 71 11.10 -5.05 -10.34
N ALA A 72 9.99 -4.45 -10.71
CA ALA A 72 9.28 -4.73 -11.95
C ALA A 72 8.82 -3.41 -12.58
N ASN A 73 8.84 -3.35 -13.88
CA ASN A 73 8.42 -2.19 -14.65
C ASN A 73 7.32 -2.56 -15.65
N GLY A 74 6.72 -1.57 -16.25
CA GLY A 74 5.69 -1.75 -17.25
C GLY A 74 5.02 -0.45 -17.66
N VAL A 75 3.86 -0.57 -18.27
CA VAL A 75 3.02 0.55 -18.68
C VAL A 75 1.73 0.55 -17.89
N PHE A 76 1.19 1.74 -17.62
CA PHE A 76 -0.07 1.87 -16.95
C PHE A 76 -1.05 2.76 -17.73
N TYR A 77 -2.32 2.50 -17.48
CA TYR A 77 -3.46 3.28 -17.97
C TYR A 77 -4.42 3.51 -16.83
N ILE A 78 -4.90 4.74 -16.68
CA ILE A 78 -5.95 5.11 -15.75
C ILE A 78 -7.05 5.83 -16.54
N SER A 79 -8.30 5.52 -16.20
CA SER A 79 -9.47 6.24 -16.70
C SER A 79 -10.50 6.28 -15.57
N LYS A 80 -10.64 7.44 -14.95
CA LYS A 80 -11.58 7.62 -13.85
C LYS A 80 -13.03 7.67 -14.33
N PRO A 81 -13.98 7.25 -13.50
CA PRO A 81 -13.78 6.66 -12.17
C PRO A 81 -13.42 5.16 -12.22
N GLY A 82 -12.54 4.77 -11.30
CA GLY A 82 -12.33 3.39 -10.90
C GLY A 82 -11.53 2.50 -11.86
N LYS A 83 -11.27 2.91 -13.09
CA LYS A 83 -10.61 2.09 -14.09
C LYS A 83 -9.10 2.28 -14.07
N MET A 84 -8.38 1.16 -14.08
CA MET A 84 -6.93 1.15 -14.04
C MET A 84 -6.40 -0.13 -14.70
N ARG A 85 -5.27 -0.05 -15.36
CA ARG A 85 -4.56 -1.20 -15.93
C ARG A 85 -3.06 -1.01 -15.74
N PHE A 86 -2.38 -2.03 -15.22
CA PHE A 86 -0.94 -2.13 -15.11
C PHE A 86 -0.47 -3.38 -15.85
N GLU A 87 0.28 -3.18 -16.91
CA GLU A 87 0.88 -4.23 -17.73
C GLU A 87 2.36 -4.33 -17.40
N TYR A 88 2.74 -5.40 -16.74
CA TYR A 88 4.14 -5.62 -16.38
C TYR A 88 4.93 -6.14 -17.58
N ALA A 89 6.11 -5.57 -17.77
CA ALA A 89 7.04 -6.03 -18.78
C ALA A 89 7.66 -7.40 -18.44
N PRO A 90 8.00 -8.23 -19.42
CA PRO A 90 8.76 -9.45 -19.17
C PRO A 90 10.04 -9.19 -18.35
N PRO A 91 10.45 -10.10 -17.47
CA PRO A 91 9.89 -11.46 -17.28
C PRO A 91 8.68 -11.55 -16.35
N SER A 92 8.12 -10.44 -15.88
CA SER A 92 6.97 -10.47 -14.97
C SER A 92 5.71 -10.99 -15.69
N PRO A 93 5.04 -12.01 -15.13
CA PRO A 93 3.82 -12.57 -15.71
C PRO A 93 2.54 -11.84 -15.27
N LEU A 94 2.67 -10.64 -14.66
CA LEU A 94 1.57 -9.97 -14.00
C LEU A 94 0.82 -9.01 -14.93
N LEU A 95 -0.48 -8.93 -14.68
CA LEU A 95 -1.40 -7.94 -15.21
C LEU A 95 -2.40 -7.58 -14.10
N VAL A 96 -2.50 -6.30 -13.76
CA VAL A 96 -3.47 -5.79 -12.79
C VAL A 96 -4.47 -4.91 -13.51
N VAL A 97 -5.76 -5.19 -13.36
CA VAL A 97 -6.83 -4.42 -14.01
C VAL A 97 -7.93 -4.12 -13.01
N SER A 98 -8.34 -2.87 -12.93
CA SER A 98 -9.57 -2.45 -12.28
C SER A 98 -10.62 -2.09 -13.34
N ASP A 99 -11.83 -2.63 -13.18
CA ASP A 99 -12.99 -2.35 -14.04
C ASP A 99 -13.94 -1.28 -13.46
N GLY A 100 -13.54 -0.68 -12.33
CA GLY A 100 -14.33 0.26 -11.54
C GLY A 100 -15.02 -0.37 -10.33
N ARG A 101 -15.10 -1.70 -10.25
CA ARG A 101 -15.68 -2.44 -9.12
C ARG A 101 -14.73 -3.45 -8.53
N TRP A 102 -13.97 -4.13 -9.37
CA TRP A 102 -13.06 -5.20 -8.99
C TRP A 102 -11.65 -4.91 -9.48
N VAL A 103 -10.69 -5.12 -8.63
CA VAL A 103 -9.27 -5.21 -9.00
C VAL A 103 -8.96 -6.69 -9.26
N THR A 104 -8.58 -7.01 -10.48
CA THR A 104 -8.21 -8.35 -10.92
C THR A 104 -6.71 -8.40 -11.10
N VAL A 105 -6.05 -9.29 -10.36
CA VAL A 105 -4.61 -9.59 -10.50
C VAL A 105 -4.49 -10.91 -11.25
N LYS A 106 -4.07 -10.82 -12.51
CA LYS A 106 -3.82 -11.98 -13.36
C LYS A 106 -2.34 -12.28 -13.35
N ASN A 107 -2.00 -13.53 -13.10
CA ASN A 107 -0.66 -14.07 -13.27
C ASN A 107 -0.72 -15.16 -14.34
N SER A 108 0.02 -15.01 -15.44
CA SER A 108 -0.04 -15.95 -16.58
C SER A 108 0.44 -17.37 -16.21
N THR A 109 1.16 -17.53 -15.11
CA THR A 109 1.58 -18.84 -14.58
C THR A 109 0.52 -19.53 -13.72
N ARG A 110 -0.59 -18.82 -13.41
CA ARG A 110 -1.71 -19.35 -12.60
C ARG A 110 -2.97 -19.47 -13.45
N GLN A 111 -3.77 -20.50 -13.17
CA GLN A 111 -5.00 -20.75 -13.91
C GLN A 111 -6.13 -19.74 -13.58
N LYS A 112 -6.17 -19.25 -12.35
CA LYS A 112 -7.21 -18.33 -11.89
C LYS A 112 -6.61 -17.00 -11.46
N PRO A 113 -7.21 -15.87 -11.84
CA PRO A 113 -6.83 -14.57 -11.30
C PRO A 113 -7.34 -14.41 -9.87
N ASP A 114 -6.63 -13.61 -9.10
CA ASP A 114 -7.10 -13.12 -7.80
C ASP A 114 -7.97 -11.88 -8.02
N GLN A 115 -9.08 -11.74 -7.30
CA GLN A 115 -9.99 -10.60 -7.41
C GLN A 115 -10.30 -10.00 -6.04
N TYR A 116 -10.24 -8.68 -5.98
CA TYR A 116 -10.51 -7.90 -4.76
C TYR A 116 -11.52 -6.79 -5.10
N PRO A 117 -12.50 -6.49 -4.24
CA PRO A 117 -13.32 -5.30 -4.41
C PRO A 117 -12.42 -4.05 -4.45
N LEU A 118 -12.60 -3.15 -5.43
CA LEU A 118 -11.84 -1.89 -5.46
C LEU A 118 -12.04 -1.09 -4.17
N ALA A 119 -13.26 -1.12 -3.62
CA ALA A 119 -13.61 -0.48 -2.35
C ALA A 119 -12.81 -1.02 -1.15
N ALA A 120 -12.22 -2.21 -1.25
CA ALA A 120 -11.36 -2.81 -0.23
C ALA A 120 -9.86 -2.61 -0.51
N THR A 121 -9.51 -1.62 -1.30
CA THR A 121 -8.12 -1.29 -1.64
C THR A 121 -7.84 0.20 -1.47
N PRO A 122 -6.63 0.62 -1.06
CA PRO A 122 -6.26 2.04 -0.98
C PRO A 122 -6.38 2.78 -2.32
N LEU A 123 -6.40 2.06 -3.43
CA LEU A 123 -6.56 2.62 -4.77
C LEU A 123 -7.93 3.28 -4.98
N LYS A 124 -8.92 2.98 -4.15
CA LYS A 124 -10.24 3.63 -4.17
C LYS A 124 -10.10 5.15 -4.10
N LEU A 125 -9.22 5.69 -3.24
CA LEU A 125 -9.00 7.13 -3.12
C LEU A 125 -8.42 7.73 -4.42
N VAL A 126 -7.42 7.07 -5.01
CA VAL A 126 -6.76 7.56 -6.24
C VAL A 126 -7.71 7.54 -7.43
N LEU A 127 -8.54 6.49 -7.53
CA LEU A 127 -9.39 6.20 -8.67
C LEU A 127 -10.82 6.73 -8.52
N ALA A 128 -11.16 7.41 -7.43
CA ALA A 128 -12.47 8.02 -7.26
C ALA A 128 -12.76 9.05 -8.37
N GLY A 129 -14.01 9.17 -8.78
CA GLY A 129 -14.43 10.19 -9.75
C GLY A 129 -14.35 11.59 -9.16
N GLU A 130 -14.67 11.71 -7.87
CA GLU A 130 -14.55 12.91 -7.07
C GLU A 130 -13.80 12.59 -5.78
N VAL A 131 -12.76 13.35 -5.48
CA VAL A 131 -11.88 13.16 -4.33
C VAL A 131 -12.02 14.36 -3.40
N ASN A 132 -12.33 14.10 -2.13
CA ASN A 132 -12.21 15.06 -1.04
C ASN A 132 -11.37 14.44 0.07
N LEU A 133 -10.05 14.67 0.01
CA LEU A 133 -9.11 14.07 0.96
C LEU A 133 -9.40 14.50 2.41
N PHE A 134 -9.89 15.72 2.63
CA PHE A 134 -10.23 16.22 3.97
C PHE A 134 -11.41 15.48 4.59
N GLU A 135 -12.32 14.97 3.78
CA GLU A 135 -13.49 14.21 4.23
C GLU A 135 -13.26 12.70 4.21
N GLN A 136 -12.52 12.20 3.21
CA GLN A 136 -12.39 10.77 2.93
C GLN A 136 -11.16 10.13 3.55
N ALA A 137 -10.16 10.94 3.95
CA ALA A 137 -8.89 10.45 4.49
C ALA A 137 -8.57 11.06 5.86
N ILE A 138 -7.79 10.32 6.64
CA ILE A 138 -7.07 10.81 7.82
C ILE A 138 -5.65 11.08 7.35
N ILE A 139 -5.24 12.34 7.35
CA ILE A 139 -3.86 12.72 7.03
C ILE A 139 -2.99 12.40 8.24
N LEU A 140 -2.04 11.50 8.07
CA LEU A 140 -1.14 11.06 9.13
C LEU A 140 0.12 11.91 9.18
N LYS A 141 0.63 12.30 8.00
CA LYS A 141 1.90 13.01 7.88
C LYS A 141 1.98 13.75 6.55
N VAL A 142 2.57 14.94 6.58
CA VAL A 142 3.01 15.68 5.39
C VAL A 142 4.50 15.94 5.54
N GLU A 143 5.27 15.61 4.55
CA GLU A 143 6.73 15.81 4.51
C GLU A 143 7.09 16.56 3.23
N SER A 144 7.79 17.66 3.40
CA SER A 144 8.30 18.47 2.30
C SER A 144 9.81 18.40 2.28
N GLN A 145 10.36 18.07 1.13
CA GLN A 145 11.81 18.10 0.89
C GLN A 145 12.05 18.65 -0.52
N ASP A 146 12.72 19.79 -0.61
CA ASP A 146 12.89 20.51 -1.86
C ASP A 146 11.54 20.77 -2.54
N ASP A 147 11.39 20.39 -3.80
CA ASP A 147 10.14 20.51 -4.55
C ASP A 147 9.19 19.29 -4.34
N LEU A 148 9.61 18.28 -3.57
CA LEU A 148 8.81 17.09 -3.34
C LEU A 148 7.96 17.21 -2.08
N VAL A 149 6.72 16.77 -2.17
CA VAL A 149 5.81 16.63 -1.03
C VAL A 149 5.27 15.22 -0.97
N ALA A 150 5.45 14.59 0.19
CA ALA A 150 4.91 13.29 0.50
C ALA A 150 3.76 13.44 1.50
N ILE A 151 2.56 12.98 1.14
CA ILE A 151 1.39 12.99 2.00
C ILE A 151 1.02 11.55 2.31
N THR A 152 1.14 11.18 3.58
CA THR A 152 0.74 9.86 4.09
C THR A 152 -0.64 9.95 4.72
N MET A 153 -1.51 9.05 4.30
CA MET A 153 -2.91 9.05 4.71
C MET A 153 -3.49 7.65 4.89
N GLN A 154 -4.56 7.56 5.64
CA GLN A 154 -5.42 6.38 5.77
C GLN A 154 -6.84 6.73 5.35
N GLU A 155 -7.58 5.76 4.85
CA GLU A 155 -9.00 5.94 4.58
C GLU A 155 -9.80 6.08 5.90
N LYS A 156 -10.71 7.07 5.99
CA LYS A 156 -11.51 7.31 7.21
C LYS A 156 -12.39 6.13 7.59
N ASP A 157 -12.99 5.47 6.61
CA ASP A 157 -13.94 4.39 6.84
C ASP A 157 -13.28 3.09 7.35
N GLN A 158 -11.94 3.06 7.43
CA GLN A 158 -11.13 1.94 7.92
C GLN A 158 -11.50 0.56 7.33
N LEU A 159 -12.19 0.54 6.20
CA LEU A 159 -12.51 -0.69 5.47
C LEU A 159 -11.24 -1.36 4.92
N VAL A 160 -10.17 -0.58 4.82
CA VAL A 160 -8.86 -1.01 4.33
C VAL A 160 -7.82 -0.71 5.40
N ALA A 161 -7.26 -1.76 5.99
CA ALA A 161 -6.10 -1.60 6.86
C ALA A 161 -4.87 -1.26 6.02
N GLY A 162 -4.18 -0.17 6.37
CA GLY A 162 -2.93 0.24 5.71
C GLY A 162 -2.86 1.73 5.48
N GLU A 163 -1.76 2.15 4.88
CA GLU A 163 -1.46 3.55 4.60
C GLU A 163 -1.16 3.74 3.12
N LEU A 164 -1.54 4.89 2.61
CA LEU A 164 -1.20 5.36 1.28
C LEU A 164 -0.36 6.62 1.41
N THR A 165 0.86 6.61 0.88
CA THR A 165 1.67 7.82 0.72
C THR A 165 1.68 8.20 -0.74
N MET A 166 1.35 9.45 -1.05
CA MET A 166 1.48 10.03 -2.37
C MET A 166 2.60 11.05 -2.37
N VAL A 167 3.51 10.95 -3.33
CA VAL A 167 4.61 11.90 -3.53
C VAL A 167 4.38 12.65 -4.81
N PHE A 168 4.33 13.95 -4.72
CA PHE A 168 4.18 14.82 -5.88
C PHE A 168 5.23 15.92 -5.90
N ASP A 169 5.51 16.39 -7.09
CA ASP A 169 6.42 17.50 -7.37
C ASP A 169 5.62 18.81 -7.40
N ARG A 170 5.97 19.78 -6.55
CA ARG A 170 5.30 21.09 -6.48
C ARG A 170 5.55 21.94 -7.71
N ALA A 171 6.71 21.80 -8.36
CA ALA A 171 7.07 22.63 -9.51
C ALA A 171 6.24 22.26 -10.74
N THR A 172 5.94 20.96 -10.90
CA THR A 172 5.15 20.45 -12.04
C THR A 172 3.71 20.10 -11.66
N ASN A 173 3.40 20.01 -10.37
CA ASN A 173 2.17 19.48 -9.81
C ASN A 173 1.87 18.04 -10.28
N ASP A 174 2.90 17.23 -10.51
CA ASP A 174 2.74 15.87 -10.96
C ASP A 174 2.87 14.88 -9.81
N LEU A 175 1.99 13.89 -9.79
CA LEU A 175 2.16 12.70 -8.95
C LEU A 175 3.27 11.83 -9.53
N ILE A 176 4.37 11.71 -8.80
CA ILE A 176 5.55 10.96 -9.26
C ILE A 176 5.69 9.58 -8.62
N GLN A 177 5.03 9.37 -7.48
CA GLN A 177 5.11 8.08 -6.77
C GLN A 177 3.92 7.90 -5.84
N TRP A 178 3.52 6.67 -5.64
CA TRP A 178 2.75 6.29 -4.45
C TRP A 178 3.37 5.08 -3.75
N ILE A 179 3.10 4.99 -2.47
CA ILE A 179 3.57 3.92 -1.61
C ILE A 179 2.37 3.39 -0.84
N ILE A 180 2.19 2.08 -0.87
CA ILE A 180 1.17 1.39 -0.10
C ILE A 180 1.87 0.61 1.00
N LEU A 181 1.48 0.85 2.25
CA LEU A 181 1.79 0.01 3.39
C LEU A 181 0.52 -0.77 3.73
N ASP A 182 0.52 -2.07 3.52
CA ASP A 182 -0.66 -2.89 3.80
C ASP A 182 -0.84 -3.18 5.31
N GLY A 183 -1.98 -3.75 5.69
CA GLY A 183 -2.27 -4.08 7.09
C GLY A 183 -1.32 -5.12 7.72
N LYS A 184 -0.40 -5.69 6.95
CA LYS A 184 0.66 -6.59 7.42
C LYS A 184 2.02 -5.91 7.51
N GLY A 185 2.08 -4.59 7.26
CA GLY A 185 3.31 -3.82 7.23
C GLY A 185 4.16 -4.05 5.97
N GLN A 186 3.58 -4.61 4.90
CA GLN A 186 4.30 -4.83 3.64
C GLN A 186 4.24 -3.56 2.77
N ARG A 187 5.42 -3.04 2.45
CA ARG A 187 5.57 -1.81 1.67
C ARG A 187 5.74 -2.12 0.19
N THR A 188 4.86 -1.58 -0.64
CA THR A 188 4.97 -1.56 -2.10
C THR A 188 5.07 -0.12 -2.57
N SER A 189 6.06 0.22 -3.39
CA SER A 189 6.15 1.54 -4.01
C SER A 189 6.02 1.44 -5.52
N VAL A 190 5.37 2.43 -6.11
CA VAL A 190 5.17 2.57 -7.56
C VAL A 190 5.59 3.97 -7.96
N GLN A 191 6.67 4.07 -8.72
CA GLN A 191 7.13 5.31 -9.34
C GLN A 191 6.54 5.43 -10.73
N LEU A 192 6.10 6.64 -11.09
CA LEU A 192 5.52 6.96 -12.39
C LEU A 192 6.51 7.76 -13.21
N THR A 193 6.59 7.47 -14.51
CA THR A 193 7.42 8.20 -15.46
C THR A 193 6.71 8.31 -16.80
N ASN A 194 7.11 9.28 -17.64
CA ASN A 194 6.55 9.48 -18.98
C ASN A 194 5.01 9.57 -18.96
N VAL A 195 4.49 10.33 -17.99
CA VAL A 195 3.04 10.47 -17.79
C VAL A 195 2.44 11.39 -18.82
N ASP A 196 1.45 10.89 -19.56
CA ASP A 196 0.62 11.65 -20.50
C ASP A 196 -0.81 11.73 -19.92
N LYS A 197 -1.21 12.94 -19.52
CA LYS A 197 -2.53 13.24 -18.92
C LYS A 197 -3.62 13.51 -19.96
N GLU A 198 -3.22 13.71 -21.23
CA GLU A 198 -4.14 13.92 -22.36
C GLU A 198 -4.49 12.60 -23.09
N ALA A 199 -4.00 11.49 -22.58
CA ALA A 199 -4.27 10.18 -23.18
C ALA A 199 -5.76 9.83 -23.15
N GLU A 200 -6.20 9.15 -24.19
CA GLU A 200 -7.56 8.53 -24.27
C GLU A 200 -7.43 7.00 -24.31
N PRO A 201 -7.31 6.31 -23.19
CA PRO A 201 -7.17 4.86 -23.17
C PRO A 201 -8.41 4.15 -23.73
N ASP A 202 -8.23 3.16 -24.62
CA ASP A 202 -9.34 2.34 -25.13
C ASP A 202 -10.08 1.69 -23.93
N PRO A 203 -11.40 1.88 -23.80
CA PRO A 203 -12.21 1.25 -22.74
C PRO A 203 -12.05 -0.27 -22.65
N LYS A 204 -11.70 -0.94 -23.74
CA LYS A 204 -11.44 -2.38 -23.77
C LYS A 204 -10.23 -2.81 -22.93
N LEU A 205 -9.29 -1.89 -22.65
CA LEU A 205 -8.15 -2.16 -21.80
C LEU A 205 -8.55 -2.52 -20.35
N PHE A 206 -9.69 -2.05 -19.91
CA PHE A 206 -10.19 -2.24 -18.55
C PHE A 206 -11.14 -3.45 -18.40
N VAL A 207 -11.30 -4.22 -19.47
CA VAL A 207 -12.15 -5.43 -19.45
C VAL A 207 -11.30 -6.67 -19.27
N VAL A 208 -11.51 -7.38 -18.16
CA VAL A 208 -10.89 -8.70 -17.95
C VAL A 208 -11.89 -9.77 -18.38
N LYS A 209 -11.53 -10.54 -19.43
CA LYS A 209 -12.33 -11.71 -19.81
C LYS A 209 -12.29 -12.71 -18.64
N ARG A 210 -13.46 -12.94 -18.02
CA ARG A 210 -13.61 -14.01 -17.04
C ARG A 210 -13.37 -15.34 -17.75
N ALA A 211 -12.60 -16.23 -17.13
CA ALA A 211 -12.52 -17.60 -17.60
C ALA A 211 -13.95 -18.16 -17.63
N LYS A 212 -14.37 -18.67 -18.79
CA LYS A 212 -15.68 -19.33 -18.92
C LYS A 212 -15.75 -20.42 -17.85
N GLU A 213 -16.68 -20.32 -16.92
CA GLU A 213 -17.07 -21.45 -16.09
C GLU A 213 -17.42 -22.60 -17.03
N ARG A 214 -16.64 -23.67 -16.95
CA ARG A 214 -17.04 -24.92 -17.59
C ARG A 214 -18.37 -25.30 -16.92
N LYS A 215 -19.46 -25.14 -17.65
CA LYS A 215 -20.70 -25.81 -17.29
C LYS A 215 -20.34 -27.30 -17.26
N THR A 216 -20.18 -27.86 -16.07
CA THR A 216 -20.25 -29.30 -15.85
C THR A 216 -21.68 -29.67 -16.19
N GLY A 217 -21.88 -30.12 -17.43
CA GLY A 217 -23.12 -30.76 -17.83
C GLY A 217 -23.25 -32.03 -16.99
N SER A 218 -24.12 -31.99 -16.03
CA SER A 218 -24.72 -33.19 -15.46
C SER A 218 -25.97 -33.51 -16.28
N ASP A 219 -25.73 -34.17 -17.39
CA ASP A 219 -26.74 -35.02 -17.99
C ASP A 219 -26.54 -36.41 -17.41
N ARG A 220 -27.46 -36.77 -16.49
CA ARG A 220 -27.96 -38.14 -16.29
C ARG A 220 -29.21 -38.09 -15.44
#